data_346ee6cbee781c97e77f01ff715e0705
#
_entry.id   346ee6cbee781c97e77f01ff715e0705
#
_cell.length_a   1.000
_cell.length_b   1.000
_cell.length_c   1.000
_cell.angle_alpha   90.00
_cell.angle_beta   90.00
_cell.angle_gamma   90.00
#
_symmetry.space_group_name_H-M   'P 1'
#
loop_
_entity.id
_entity.type
_entity.pdbx_description
1 polymer ?
#
loop_
_entity_poly.entity_id
_entity_poly.type
_entity_poly.pdbx_seq_one_letter_code
_entity_poly.pdbx_strand_id
1 'polypeptide(L)'
;MSSARAANYTVETLRRIDSPDELAKRWRQLPQIAQEFTQSVDWTLIAAERLYGADALRLVQARRDGEIVALAPLGVTRGGGVERLEILGATTLFEPCGFGYRDDEALATLCRSVLGLGRPLVLQRIEADGALLRTFKSMARGRGQLLEFKASGSPFVPIAGSWDEYTQGLSSRRRQDYRRARRNLEKVGKVEVEIRRPSPDEVEPAMSEAMRVEAASWKGQGGSAMLTNPRLSGFFLPLAQRLAGQGQLRMCFLRLDGAPIAMQIGVVHAGRWWVLKIGYDERWAEHSPGIQLMWDALRAAFEEGLSSFEMLGSAEPWLTIWTKQERAYRTVAFYPYNGRGMVALGADIMRAFAQRLRTRAKPKSGPAASE
;
A
#
# COMPACT_ATOMS: atom_id res chain seq x y z
N MET A 1 -18.16 -41.31 18.27
CA MET A 1 -17.31 -40.14 18.60
C MET A 1 -16.10 -40.17 17.69
N SER A 2 -16.10 -39.42 16.61
CA SER A 2 -14.98 -39.33 15.66
C SER A 2 -13.83 -38.60 16.34
N SER A 3 -12.72 -39.28 16.60
CA SER A 3 -11.48 -38.64 17.05
C SER A 3 -11.01 -37.69 15.95
N ALA A 4 -11.16 -36.40 16.14
CA ALA A 4 -10.57 -35.40 15.27
C ALA A 4 -9.06 -35.67 15.27
N ARG A 5 -8.52 -36.15 14.16
CA ARG A 5 -7.09 -36.35 13.94
C ARG A 5 -6.44 -34.98 14.09
N ALA A 6 -5.54 -34.82 15.03
CA ALA A 6 -4.81 -33.55 15.20
C ALA A 6 -4.15 -33.20 13.85
N ALA A 7 -4.47 -32.02 13.32
CA ALA A 7 -3.91 -31.59 12.05
C ALA A 7 -2.39 -31.49 12.14
N ASN A 8 -1.70 -32.12 11.17
CA ASN A 8 -0.24 -32.14 11.16
C ASN A 8 0.29 -30.84 10.54
N TYR A 9 0.69 -29.89 11.40
CA TYR A 9 1.31 -28.64 10.98
C TYR A 9 2.82 -28.77 10.84
N THR A 10 3.34 -28.32 9.71
CA THR A 10 4.77 -28.05 9.53
C THR A 10 4.97 -26.59 9.23
N VAL A 11 6.05 -25.99 9.75
CA VAL A 11 6.39 -24.59 9.48
C VAL A 11 7.82 -24.50 8.96
N GLU A 12 7.99 -23.79 7.89
CA GLU A 12 9.29 -23.53 7.28
C GLU A 12 9.54 -22.03 7.09
N THR A 13 10.82 -21.64 7.10
CA THR A 13 11.25 -20.26 6.81
C THR A 13 12.13 -20.27 5.58
N LEU A 14 11.61 -19.78 4.47
CA LEU A 14 12.37 -19.64 3.23
C LEU A 14 13.22 -18.37 3.30
N ARG A 15 14.47 -18.49 2.86
CA ARG A 15 15.42 -17.36 2.75
C ARG A 15 15.64 -16.93 1.31
N ARG A 16 15.11 -17.68 0.35
CA ARG A 16 15.15 -17.42 -1.08
C ARG A 16 13.91 -17.99 -1.75
N ILE A 17 13.61 -17.53 -2.92
CA ILE A 17 12.49 -17.99 -3.74
C ILE A 17 13.08 -18.69 -4.97
N ASP A 18 13.11 -20.01 -4.93
CA ASP A 18 13.69 -20.82 -6.01
C ASP A 18 12.70 -21.01 -7.16
N SER A 19 11.41 -21.09 -6.87
CA SER A 19 10.34 -21.32 -7.84
C SER A 19 9.19 -20.33 -7.63
N PRO A 20 9.30 -19.09 -8.14
CA PRO A 20 8.28 -18.06 -7.94
C PRO A 20 6.89 -18.48 -8.41
N ASP A 21 6.78 -19.14 -9.56
CA ASP A 21 5.48 -19.52 -10.14
C ASP A 21 4.76 -20.60 -9.34
N GLU A 22 5.51 -21.60 -8.80
CA GLU A 22 4.96 -22.63 -7.93
C GLU A 22 4.47 -22.05 -6.59
N LEU A 23 5.24 -21.15 -6.00
CA LEU A 23 4.81 -20.44 -4.79
C LEU A 23 3.60 -19.57 -5.08
N ALA A 24 3.60 -18.88 -6.21
CA ALA A 24 2.50 -18.02 -6.64
C ALA A 24 1.17 -18.79 -6.72
N LYS A 25 1.16 -19.97 -7.36
CA LYS A 25 -0.05 -20.81 -7.48
C LYS A 25 -0.62 -21.18 -6.12
N ARG A 26 0.24 -21.52 -5.16
CA ARG A 26 -0.17 -21.94 -3.79
C ARG A 26 -0.62 -20.76 -2.94
N TRP A 27 0.08 -19.64 -3.01
CA TRP A 27 -0.24 -18.45 -2.22
C TRP A 27 -1.54 -17.77 -2.65
N ARG A 28 -1.88 -17.79 -3.95
CA ARG A 28 -3.16 -17.26 -4.46
C ARG A 28 -4.39 -17.94 -3.86
N GLN A 29 -4.24 -19.11 -3.24
CA GLN A 29 -5.35 -19.81 -2.56
C GLN A 29 -5.65 -19.22 -1.17
N LEU A 30 -4.78 -18.35 -0.61
CA LEU A 30 -5.00 -17.69 0.66
C LEU A 30 -5.90 -16.47 0.46
N PRO A 31 -7.03 -16.36 1.21
CA PRO A 31 -8.05 -15.33 0.96
C PRO A 31 -7.51 -13.90 0.92
N GLN A 32 -6.65 -13.51 1.88
CA GLN A 32 -6.10 -12.17 1.94
C GLN A 32 -5.20 -11.84 0.73
N ILE A 33 -4.41 -12.82 0.29
CA ILE A 33 -3.52 -12.69 -0.88
C ILE A 33 -4.35 -12.56 -2.18
N ALA A 34 -5.47 -13.27 -2.24
CA ALA A 34 -6.36 -13.21 -3.39
C ALA A 34 -7.18 -11.91 -3.44
N GLN A 35 -7.49 -11.30 -2.30
CA GLN A 35 -8.40 -10.17 -2.19
C GLN A 35 -7.70 -8.80 -2.01
N GLU A 36 -6.59 -8.76 -1.27
CA GLU A 36 -5.89 -7.52 -0.95
C GLU A 36 -4.72 -7.30 -1.90
N PHE A 37 -4.79 -6.28 -2.76
CA PHE A 37 -3.78 -6.05 -3.80
C PHE A 37 -2.37 -5.88 -3.21
N THR A 38 -2.22 -5.10 -2.14
CA THR A 38 -0.93 -4.88 -1.47
C THR A 38 -0.38 -6.08 -0.70
N GLN A 39 -1.15 -7.18 -0.66
CA GLN A 39 -0.75 -8.49 -0.17
C GLN A 39 -0.68 -9.53 -1.29
N SER A 40 -0.99 -9.15 -2.53
CA SER A 40 -1.00 -10.06 -3.68
C SER A 40 0.37 -10.71 -3.89
N VAL A 41 0.35 -11.82 -4.61
CA VAL A 41 1.57 -12.55 -4.95
C VAL A 41 2.54 -11.66 -5.74
N ASP A 42 2.02 -10.91 -6.71
CA ASP A 42 2.84 -10.07 -7.58
C ASP A 42 3.50 -8.93 -6.80
N TRP A 43 2.75 -8.29 -5.91
CA TRP A 43 3.30 -7.29 -4.98
C TRP A 43 4.41 -7.87 -4.11
N THR A 44 4.14 -9.02 -3.49
CA THR A 44 5.07 -9.68 -2.55
C THR A 44 6.35 -10.15 -3.22
N LEU A 45 6.25 -10.79 -4.40
CA LEU A 45 7.41 -11.31 -5.12
C LEU A 45 8.30 -10.17 -5.65
N ILE A 46 7.70 -9.12 -6.21
CA ILE A 46 8.46 -7.97 -6.70
C ILE A 46 9.08 -7.19 -5.54
N ALA A 47 8.38 -7.04 -4.42
CA ALA A 47 8.97 -6.45 -3.22
C ALA A 47 10.18 -7.26 -2.73
N ALA A 48 10.06 -8.59 -2.67
CA ALA A 48 11.16 -9.47 -2.29
C ALA A 48 12.38 -9.31 -3.19
N GLU A 49 12.17 -9.24 -4.51
CA GLU A 49 13.23 -9.14 -5.52
C GLU A 49 13.89 -7.77 -5.55
N ARG A 50 13.08 -6.70 -5.49
CA ARG A 50 13.54 -5.33 -5.80
C ARG A 50 13.89 -4.49 -4.58
N LEU A 51 13.34 -4.82 -3.41
CA LEU A 51 13.53 -4.01 -2.21
C LEU A 51 14.44 -4.66 -1.17
N TYR A 52 14.72 -5.96 -1.29
CA TYR A 52 15.53 -6.70 -0.31
C TYR A 52 16.70 -7.41 -0.96
N GLY A 53 17.82 -7.47 -0.25
CA GLY A 53 18.98 -8.27 -0.68
C GLY A 53 18.74 -9.76 -0.45
N ALA A 54 19.57 -10.59 -1.09
CA ALA A 54 19.41 -12.04 -1.12
C ALA A 54 19.28 -12.71 0.26
N ASP A 55 19.98 -12.18 1.29
CA ASP A 55 19.96 -12.74 2.64
C ASP A 55 18.88 -12.15 3.56
N ALA A 56 18.12 -11.18 3.06
CA ALA A 56 17.14 -10.44 3.88
C ALA A 56 15.80 -11.15 3.99
N LEU A 57 15.46 -12.09 3.11
CA LEU A 57 14.16 -12.73 3.10
C LEU A 57 13.95 -13.68 4.27
N ARG A 58 12.76 -13.64 4.86
CA ARG A 58 12.27 -14.53 5.93
C ARG A 58 10.79 -14.83 5.67
N LEU A 59 10.52 -15.60 4.60
CA LEU A 59 9.16 -16.01 4.27
C LEU A 59 8.77 -17.17 5.16
N VAL A 60 7.93 -16.93 6.16
CA VAL A 60 7.46 -18.00 7.07
C VAL A 60 6.15 -18.53 6.52
N GLN A 61 6.11 -19.83 6.21
CA GLN A 61 4.89 -20.47 5.75
C GLN A 61 4.54 -21.68 6.61
N ALA A 62 3.25 -21.78 6.95
CA ALA A 62 2.70 -22.94 7.63
C ALA A 62 1.96 -23.82 6.63
N ARG A 63 2.22 -25.13 6.72
CA ARG A 63 1.53 -26.17 5.96
C ARG A 63 0.69 -27.01 6.89
N ARG A 64 -0.47 -27.42 6.40
CA ARG A 64 -1.33 -28.41 7.04
C ARG A 64 -1.58 -29.53 6.01
N ASP A 65 -1.18 -30.74 6.37
CA ASP A 65 -1.27 -31.92 5.49
C ASP A 65 -0.61 -31.70 4.11
N GLY A 66 0.52 -30.95 4.09
CA GLY A 66 1.30 -30.63 2.88
C GLY A 66 0.87 -29.36 2.14
N GLU A 67 -0.33 -28.83 2.37
CA GLU A 67 -0.82 -27.59 1.75
C GLU A 67 -0.40 -26.35 2.53
N ILE A 68 -0.04 -25.26 1.83
CA ILE A 68 0.22 -23.97 2.46
C ILE A 68 -1.11 -23.40 2.93
N VAL A 69 -1.25 -23.19 4.24
CA VAL A 69 -2.45 -22.63 4.88
C VAL A 69 -2.21 -21.26 5.52
N ALA A 70 -0.95 -20.86 5.68
CA ALA A 70 -0.63 -19.48 6.11
C ALA A 70 0.76 -19.06 5.66
N LEU A 71 0.93 -17.73 5.46
CA LEU A 71 2.15 -17.09 4.99
C LEU A 71 2.36 -15.73 5.68
N ALA A 72 3.57 -15.54 6.22
CA ALA A 72 4.09 -14.24 6.64
C ALA A 72 5.27 -13.85 5.73
N PRO A 73 5.07 -12.92 4.78
CA PRO A 73 6.11 -12.48 3.86
C PRO A 73 7.00 -11.45 4.53
N LEU A 74 8.01 -11.90 5.27
CA LEU A 74 8.88 -11.03 6.06
C LEU A 74 10.22 -10.79 5.38
N GLY A 75 10.78 -9.60 5.64
CA GLY A 75 12.14 -9.22 5.30
C GLY A 75 12.88 -8.65 6.51
N VAL A 76 14.21 -8.73 6.46
CA VAL A 76 15.10 -8.12 7.46
C VAL A 76 15.47 -6.73 6.99
N THR A 77 15.21 -5.74 7.83
CA THR A 77 15.67 -4.35 7.63
C THR A 77 16.69 -3.97 8.69
N ARG A 78 17.57 -3.03 8.34
CA ARG A 78 18.57 -2.47 9.23
C ARG A 78 18.34 -0.97 9.39
N GLY A 79 18.24 -0.54 10.64
CA GLY A 79 18.07 0.88 10.93
C GLY A 79 18.60 1.21 12.32
N GLY A 80 19.47 2.24 12.42
CA GLY A 80 20.08 2.65 13.69
C GLY A 80 20.91 1.56 14.36
N GLY A 81 21.62 0.73 13.58
CA GLY A 81 22.45 -0.37 14.09
C GLY A 81 21.67 -1.62 14.53
N VAL A 82 20.34 -1.66 14.32
CA VAL A 82 19.48 -2.76 14.75
C VAL A 82 18.79 -3.42 13.56
N GLU A 83 18.80 -4.76 13.56
CA GLU A 83 18.02 -5.56 12.61
C GLU A 83 16.59 -5.79 13.12
N ARG A 84 15.62 -5.62 12.24
CA ARG A 84 14.20 -5.90 12.50
C ARG A 84 13.59 -6.69 11.37
N LEU A 85 12.56 -7.45 11.69
CA LEU A 85 11.65 -8.01 10.69
C LEU A 85 10.57 -6.98 10.37
N GLU A 86 10.17 -6.92 9.11
CA GLU A 86 8.96 -6.23 8.65
C GLU A 86 8.26 -7.05 7.57
N ILE A 87 7.01 -6.75 7.27
CA ILE A 87 6.35 -7.28 6.08
C ILE A 87 7.02 -6.66 4.85
N LEU A 88 7.25 -7.44 3.81
CA LEU A 88 7.96 -7.01 2.61
C LEU A 88 7.36 -5.74 2.02
N GLY A 89 8.18 -4.70 1.87
CA GLY A 89 7.80 -3.41 1.33
C GLY A 89 7.15 -2.44 2.32
N ALA A 90 6.80 -2.87 3.54
CA ALA A 90 6.03 -2.04 4.48
C ALA A 90 6.64 -0.66 4.74
N THR A 91 7.94 -0.57 5.01
CA THR A 91 8.62 0.72 5.25
C THR A 91 8.83 1.51 3.96
N THR A 92 9.16 0.86 2.84
CA THR A 92 9.51 1.55 1.59
C THR A 92 8.28 2.04 0.83
N LEU A 93 7.22 1.23 0.78
CA LEU A 93 6.02 1.52 0.02
C LEU A 93 4.94 2.21 0.86
N PHE A 94 4.97 1.96 2.18
CA PHE A 94 4.04 2.52 3.17
C PHE A 94 2.57 2.20 2.90
N GLU A 95 2.31 1.05 2.28
CA GLU A 95 0.94 0.61 2.00
C GLU A 95 0.43 -0.39 3.06
N PRO A 96 -0.89 -0.57 3.21
CA PRO A 96 -1.45 -1.58 4.10
C PRO A 96 -0.92 -2.96 3.77
N CYS A 97 -0.64 -3.74 4.79
CA CYS A 97 -0.06 -5.07 4.61
C CYS A 97 -0.58 -6.06 5.67
N GLY A 98 -0.28 -7.33 5.51
CA GLY A 98 -0.74 -8.37 6.44
C GLY A 98 -0.13 -9.72 6.13
N PHE A 99 -0.67 -10.75 6.79
CA PHE A 99 -0.35 -12.15 6.54
C PHE A 99 -1.48 -12.80 5.73
N GLY A 100 -1.13 -13.74 4.88
CA GLY A 100 -2.11 -14.63 4.27
C GLY A 100 -2.39 -15.82 5.19
N TYR A 101 -3.66 -16.18 5.37
CA TYR A 101 -4.04 -17.36 6.17
C TYR A 101 -5.41 -17.88 5.75
N ARG A 102 -5.64 -19.20 5.96
CA ARG A 102 -6.90 -19.87 5.59
C ARG A 102 -7.93 -19.76 6.72
N ASP A 103 -7.46 -19.88 7.97
CA ASP A 103 -8.29 -19.90 9.17
C ASP A 103 -7.50 -19.43 10.41
N ASP A 104 -8.20 -19.23 11.53
CA ASP A 104 -7.61 -18.72 12.76
C ASP A 104 -6.54 -19.66 13.37
N GLU A 105 -6.68 -20.97 13.19
CA GLU A 105 -5.71 -21.96 13.69
C GLU A 105 -4.39 -21.87 12.90
N ALA A 106 -4.48 -21.76 11.57
CA ALA A 106 -3.32 -21.53 10.70
C ALA A 106 -2.64 -20.22 11.03
N LEU A 107 -3.41 -19.14 11.27
CA LEU A 107 -2.89 -17.85 11.69
C LEU A 107 -2.19 -17.92 13.04
N ALA A 108 -2.77 -18.60 14.03
CA ALA A 108 -2.16 -18.77 15.36
C ALA A 108 -0.85 -19.55 15.27
N THR A 109 -0.80 -20.60 14.45
CA THR A 109 0.41 -21.39 14.19
C THR A 109 1.49 -20.53 13.54
N LEU A 110 1.13 -19.75 12.53
CA LEU A 110 2.04 -18.81 11.86
C LEU A 110 2.57 -17.75 12.82
N CYS A 111 1.71 -17.08 13.60
CA CYS A 111 2.10 -16.07 14.58
C CYS A 111 3.05 -16.63 15.63
N ARG A 112 2.80 -17.83 16.13
CA ARG A 112 3.69 -18.52 17.08
C ARG A 112 5.08 -18.73 16.49
N SER A 113 5.15 -19.13 15.23
CA SER A 113 6.41 -19.39 14.53
C SER A 113 7.18 -18.09 14.22
N VAL A 114 6.49 -17.05 13.81
CA VAL A 114 7.08 -15.71 13.59
C VAL A 114 7.67 -15.16 14.90
N LEU A 115 6.93 -15.25 16.00
CA LEU A 115 7.43 -14.88 17.33
C LEU A 115 8.63 -15.73 17.77
N GLY A 116 8.63 -17.03 17.41
CA GLY A 116 9.71 -17.98 17.65
C GLY A 116 11.03 -17.63 16.95
N LEU A 117 11.02 -16.78 15.92
CA LEU A 117 12.24 -16.27 15.28
C LEU A 117 13.10 -15.44 16.24
N GLY A 118 12.55 -14.97 17.36
CA GLY A 118 13.27 -14.23 18.40
C GLY A 118 13.89 -12.93 17.93
N ARG A 119 13.28 -12.28 16.93
CA ARG A 119 13.74 -11.00 16.36
C ARG A 119 12.74 -9.89 16.62
N PRO A 120 13.20 -8.63 16.80
CA PRO A 120 12.32 -7.48 16.77
C PRO A 120 11.51 -7.46 15.46
N LEU A 121 10.22 -7.13 15.54
CA LEU A 121 9.31 -7.16 14.40
C LEU A 121 8.45 -5.90 14.39
N VAL A 122 8.26 -5.32 13.21
CA VAL A 122 7.29 -4.25 12.99
C VAL A 122 6.25 -4.71 11.97
N LEU A 123 4.99 -4.77 12.41
CA LEU A 123 3.83 -4.97 11.55
C LEU A 123 3.22 -3.60 11.31
N GLN A 124 3.52 -3.01 10.17
CA GLN A 124 3.10 -1.66 9.82
C GLN A 124 1.77 -1.69 9.07
N ARG A 125 0.82 -0.80 9.47
CA ARG A 125 -0.47 -0.64 8.80
C ARG A 125 -1.24 -1.94 8.58
N ILE A 126 -1.29 -2.81 9.59
CA ILE A 126 -2.18 -3.98 9.60
C ILE A 126 -3.60 -3.55 10.00
N GLU A 127 -4.61 -4.27 9.56
CA GLU A 127 -6.02 -3.96 9.83
C GLU A 127 -6.30 -3.84 11.34
N ALA A 128 -6.96 -2.73 11.75
CA ALA A 128 -7.14 -2.38 13.16
C ALA A 128 -8.00 -3.39 13.93
N ASP A 129 -9.04 -3.92 13.29
CA ASP A 129 -9.97 -4.90 13.89
C ASP A 129 -9.78 -6.31 13.29
N GLY A 130 -8.65 -6.52 12.58
CA GLY A 130 -8.33 -7.75 11.89
C GLY A 130 -7.94 -8.89 12.83
N ALA A 131 -8.13 -10.14 12.37
CA ALA A 131 -7.73 -11.32 13.11
C ALA A 131 -6.22 -11.36 13.37
N LEU A 132 -5.39 -10.86 12.43
CA LEU A 132 -3.94 -10.79 12.60
C LEU A 132 -3.55 -10.02 13.85
N LEU A 133 -4.09 -8.83 14.06
CA LEU A 133 -3.77 -8.01 15.24
C LEU A 133 -4.18 -8.71 16.53
N ARG A 134 -5.40 -9.24 16.60
CA ARG A 134 -5.91 -9.94 17.79
C ARG A 134 -5.09 -11.18 18.13
N THR A 135 -4.83 -12.02 17.13
CA THR A 135 -4.06 -13.27 17.31
C THR A 135 -2.63 -12.98 17.68
N PHE A 136 -1.97 -12.03 17.00
CA PHE A 136 -0.58 -11.67 17.28
C PHE A 136 -0.43 -11.12 18.70
N LYS A 137 -1.32 -10.23 19.15
CA LYS A 137 -1.32 -9.70 20.53
C LYS A 137 -1.50 -10.81 21.57
N SER A 138 -2.39 -11.76 21.31
CA SER A 138 -2.60 -12.90 22.20
C SER A 138 -1.35 -13.79 22.28
N MET A 139 -0.74 -14.13 21.16
CA MET A 139 0.43 -14.99 21.10
C MET A 139 1.72 -14.33 21.62
N ALA A 140 1.82 -13.00 21.58
CA ALA A 140 2.98 -12.23 22.04
C ALA A 140 3.06 -12.10 23.57
N ARG A 141 1.96 -12.37 24.30
CA ARG A 141 1.94 -12.27 25.77
C ARG A 141 3.00 -13.14 26.42
N GLY A 142 3.79 -12.57 27.33
CA GLY A 142 4.87 -13.24 28.03
C GLY A 142 6.12 -13.51 27.19
N ARG A 143 6.15 -13.16 25.89
CA ARG A 143 7.28 -13.41 24.97
C ARG A 143 8.11 -12.18 24.67
N GLY A 144 7.57 -10.99 24.90
CA GLY A 144 8.22 -9.73 24.59
C GLY A 144 7.36 -8.53 24.94
N GLN A 145 7.95 -7.34 24.78
CA GLN A 145 7.25 -6.06 24.86
C GLN A 145 6.56 -5.79 23.52
N LEU A 146 5.27 -5.50 23.55
CA LEU A 146 4.50 -5.12 22.39
C LEU A 146 4.02 -3.68 22.56
N LEU A 147 4.29 -2.85 21.54
CA LEU A 147 3.79 -1.48 21.44
C LEU A 147 2.84 -1.38 20.25
N GLU A 148 1.70 -0.72 20.45
CA GLU A 148 0.70 -0.51 19.40
C GLU A 148 0.50 0.99 19.19
N PHE A 149 0.45 1.38 17.92
CA PHE A 149 0.27 2.77 17.50
C PHE A 149 -0.90 2.87 16.50
N LYS A 150 -1.64 3.96 16.56
CA LYS A 150 -2.58 4.30 15.50
C LYS A 150 -1.79 4.57 14.22
N ALA A 151 -2.14 3.91 13.13
CA ALA A 151 -1.60 4.20 11.82
C ALA A 151 -2.57 5.05 11.00
N SER A 152 -2.08 5.72 9.95
CA SER A 152 -2.93 6.44 9.03
C SER A 152 -3.88 5.48 8.31
N GLY A 153 -5.16 5.83 8.26
CA GLY A 153 -6.16 5.09 7.50
C GLY A 153 -6.02 5.31 5.99
N SER A 154 -6.66 4.46 5.20
CA SER A 154 -6.78 4.63 3.75
C SER A 154 -8.23 4.92 3.38
N PRO A 155 -8.52 6.07 2.76
CA PRO A 155 -9.85 6.37 2.28
C PRO A 155 -10.26 5.41 1.16
N PHE A 156 -11.55 5.09 1.09
CA PHE A 156 -12.12 4.31 -0.01
C PHE A 156 -13.54 4.77 -0.32
N VAL A 157 -13.96 4.62 -1.58
CA VAL A 157 -15.34 4.84 -2.01
C VAL A 157 -15.96 3.47 -2.26
N PRO A 158 -16.98 3.06 -1.50
CA PRO A 158 -17.76 1.89 -1.88
C PRO A 158 -18.54 2.21 -3.15
N ILE A 159 -18.50 1.31 -4.11
CA ILE A 159 -19.26 1.42 -5.35
C ILE A 159 -20.54 0.61 -5.18
N ALA A 160 -21.64 1.35 -4.98
CA ALA A 160 -22.98 0.80 -4.90
C ALA A 160 -23.92 1.71 -5.71
N GLY A 161 -24.80 1.13 -6.49
CA GLY A 161 -25.68 1.88 -7.39
C GLY A 161 -24.95 2.49 -8.59
N SER A 162 -25.47 3.59 -9.10
CA SER A 162 -24.97 4.26 -10.29
C SER A 162 -24.01 5.41 -9.95
N TRP A 163 -23.22 5.82 -10.97
CA TRP A 163 -22.41 7.03 -10.88
C TRP A 163 -23.24 8.29 -10.58
N ASP A 164 -24.44 8.38 -11.16
CA ASP A 164 -25.33 9.52 -10.96
C ASP A 164 -25.84 9.58 -9.51
N GLU A 165 -26.22 8.46 -8.93
CA GLU A 165 -26.61 8.37 -7.52
C GLU A 165 -25.46 8.78 -6.59
N TYR A 166 -24.24 8.26 -6.82
CA TYR A 166 -23.07 8.67 -6.07
C TYR A 166 -22.81 10.16 -6.15
N THR A 167 -22.83 10.74 -7.37
CA THR A 167 -22.56 12.16 -7.54
C THR A 167 -23.66 13.06 -6.96
N GLN A 168 -24.93 12.63 -6.97
CA GLN A 168 -26.02 13.32 -6.28
C GLN A 168 -25.80 13.36 -4.76
N GLY A 169 -25.19 12.33 -4.18
CA GLY A 169 -24.79 12.30 -2.77
C GLY A 169 -23.68 13.27 -2.40
N LEU A 170 -22.91 13.77 -3.38
CA LEU A 170 -21.91 14.81 -3.15
C LEU A 170 -22.60 16.19 -2.98
N SER A 171 -21.98 17.07 -2.19
CA SER A 171 -22.53 18.44 -2.04
C SER A 171 -22.64 19.17 -3.38
N SER A 172 -23.67 20.01 -3.53
CA SER A 172 -23.85 20.84 -4.74
C SER A 172 -22.62 21.69 -5.05
N ARG A 173 -21.98 22.23 -4.00
CA ARG A 173 -20.74 22.99 -4.11
C ARG A 173 -19.64 22.17 -4.81
N ARG A 174 -19.39 20.93 -4.37
CA ARG A 174 -18.36 20.04 -4.97
C ARG A 174 -18.61 19.78 -6.45
N ARG A 175 -19.87 19.48 -6.81
CA ARG A 175 -20.24 19.30 -8.21
C ARG A 175 -20.02 20.56 -9.05
N GLN A 176 -20.33 21.75 -8.49
CA GLN A 176 -20.10 23.02 -9.14
C GLN A 176 -18.61 23.34 -9.28
N ASP A 177 -17.82 23.11 -8.23
CA ASP A 177 -16.38 23.34 -8.24
C ASP A 177 -15.69 22.46 -9.30
N TYR A 178 -16.05 21.18 -9.40
CA TYR A 178 -15.54 20.30 -10.46
C TYR A 178 -15.90 20.83 -11.86
N ARG A 179 -17.19 21.15 -12.11
CA ARG A 179 -17.64 21.68 -13.39
C ARG A 179 -16.96 23.00 -13.75
N ARG A 180 -16.75 23.87 -12.75
CA ARG A 180 -16.04 25.13 -12.94
C ARG A 180 -14.58 24.90 -13.31
N ALA A 181 -13.88 24.04 -12.58
CA ALA A 181 -12.47 23.70 -12.85
C ALA A 181 -12.31 23.14 -14.26
N ARG A 182 -13.21 22.21 -14.67
CA ARG A 182 -13.21 21.63 -16.03
C ARG A 182 -13.40 22.71 -17.10
N ARG A 183 -14.46 23.54 -16.99
CA ARG A 183 -14.69 24.63 -17.95
C ARG A 183 -13.57 25.65 -18.00
N ASN A 184 -12.91 25.93 -16.86
CA ASN A 184 -11.79 26.86 -16.86
C ASN A 184 -10.56 26.27 -17.57
N LEU A 185 -10.31 24.99 -17.40
CA LEU A 185 -9.22 24.32 -18.12
C LEU A 185 -9.52 24.23 -19.64
N GLU A 186 -10.75 23.97 -20.02
CA GLU A 186 -11.22 23.94 -21.43
C GLU A 186 -11.10 25.28 -22.15
N LYS A 187 -11.04 26.42 -21.42
CA LYS A 187 -10.76 27.74 -22.00
C LYS A 187 -9.28 27.94 -22.33
N VAL A 188 -8.42 27.15 -21.72
CA VAL A 188 -6.95 27.24 -21.91
C VAL A 188 -6.50 26.42 -23.10
N GLY A 189 -7.15 25.25 -23.33
CA GLY A 189 -6.81 24.36 -24.42
C GLY A 189 -7.74 23.14 -24.49
N LYS A 190 -7.46 22.23 -25.41
CA LYS A 190 -8.21 20.98 -25.59
C LYS A 190 -7.94 20.03 -24.43
N VAL A 191 -8.97 19.72 -23.63
CA VAL A 191 -8.88 18.79 -22.49
C VAL A 191 -9.30 17.40 -22.93
N GLU A 192 -8.45 16.41 -22.69
CA GLU A 192 -8.71 15.00 -22.97
C GLU A 192 -8.42 14.14 -21.75
N VAL A 193 -9.29 13.19 -21.46
CA VAL A 193 -9.09 12.18 -20.43
C VAL A 193 -8.81 10.84 -21.10
N GLU A 194 -7.72 10.23 -20.69
CA GLU A 194 -7.29 8.96 -21.22
C GLU A 194 -7.18 7.95 -20.07
N ILE A 195 -7.92 6.84 -20.17
CA ILE A 195 -7.84 5.70 -19.25
C ILE A 195 -7.50 4.48 -20.08
N ARG A 196 -6.22 4.09 -20.01
CA ARG A 196 -5.67 2.97 -20.79
C ARG A 196 -5.58 1.70 -19.98
N ARG A 197 -5.70 0.58 -20.71
CA ARG A 197 -5.27 -0.76 -20.30
C ARG A 197 -4.07 -1.15 -21.17
N PRO A 198 -2.85 -0.67 -20.85
CA PRO A 198 -1.72 -0.87 -21.73
C PRO A 198 -1.37 -2.35 -21.87
N SER A 199 -0.95 -2.75 -23.07
CA SER A 199 -0.26 -4.02 -23.27
C SER A 199 1.14 -3.97 -22.62
N PRO A 200 1.81 -5.12 -22.39
CA PRO A 200 3.15 -5.14 -21.80
C PRO A 200 4.17 -4.25 -22.53
N ASP A 201 4.07 -4.17 -23.88
CA ASP A 201 4.98 -3.37 -24.71
C ASP A 201 4.73 -1.86 -24.58
N GLU A 202 3.53 -1.43 -24.19
CA GLU A 202 3.17 -0.03 -23.99
C GLU A 202 3.48 0.48 -22.58
N VAL A 203 3.82 -0.42 -21.62
CA VAL A 203 4.02 -0.05 -20.22
C VAL A 203 5.18 0.91 -20.04
N GLU A 204 6.34 0.62 -20.65
CA GLU A 204 7.54 1.42 -20.41
C GLU A 204 7.39 2.88 -20.86
N PRO A 205 6.90 3.18 -22.08
CA PRO A 205 6.62 4.56 -22.49
C PRO A 205 5.54 5.23 -21.61
N ALA A 206 4.46 4.52 -21.24
CA ALA A 206 3.40 5.06 -20.39
C ALA A 206 3.90 5.35 -18.95
N MET A 207 4.70 4.46 -18.38
CA MET A 207 5.33 4.68 -17.06
C MET A 207 6.34 5.83 -17.09
N SER A 208 7.14 5.96 -18.16
CA SER A 208 8.05 7.07 -18.34
C SER A 208 7.32 8.41 -18.39
N GLU A 209 6.17 8.46 -19.09
CA GLU A 209 5.30 9.63 -19.13
C GLU A 209 4.72 9.96 -17.76
N ALA A 210 4.18 8.96 -17.06
CA ALA A 210 3.63 9.11 -15.71
C ALA A 210 4.69 9.60 -14.71
N MET A 211 5.88 9.04 -14.73
CA MET A 211 6.98 9.44 -13.86
C MET A 211 7.42 10.89 -14.09
N ARG A 212 7.37 11.40 -15.34
CA ARG A 212 7.65 12.82 -15.63
C ARG A 212 6.61 13.74 -15.02
N VAL A 213 5.32 13.40 -15.15
CA VAL A 213 4.23 14.17 -14.52
C VAL A 213 4.32 14.14 -13.00
N GLU A 214 4.61 12.96 -12.40
CA GLU A 214 4.79 12.87 -10.93
C GLU A 214 5.98 13.72 -10.46
N ALA A 215 7.08 13.74 -11.22
CA ALA A 215 8.26 14.54 -10.88
C ALA A 215 8.03 16.06 -11.00
N ALA A 216 7.11 16.51 -11.85
CA ALA A 216 6.69 17.90 -11.95
C ALA A 216 5.78 18.36 -10.78
N SER A 217 5.41 17.45 -9.87
CA SER A 217 4.63 17.74 -8.67
C SER A 217 5.55 18.06 -7.47
N TRP A 218 4.94 18.52 -6.36
CA TRP A 218 5.61 18.69 -5.07
C TRP A 218 6.43 17.47 -4.62
N LYS A 219 6.11 16.26 -5.10
CA LYS A 219 6.85 15.01 -4.82
C LYS A 219 8.26 15.03 -5.42
N GLY A 220 8.44 15.70 -6.56
CA GLY A 220 9.76 15.87 -7.17
C GLY A 220 10.68 16.70 -6.27
N GLN A 221 10.17 17.78 -5.70
CA GLN A 221 10.92 18.61 -4.74
C GLN A 221 11.20 17.89 -3.42
N GLY A 222 10.28 17.03 -2.96
CA GLY A 222 10.41 16.23 -1.74
C GLY A 222 11.26 14.97 -1.87
N GLY A 223 11.78 14.62 -3.06
CA GLY A 223 12.58 13.40 -3.31
C GLY A 223 11.78 12.09 -3.20
N SER A 224 10.47 12.15 -3.21
CA SER A 224 9.56 10.98 -3.12
C SER A 224 8.97 10.55 -4.45
N ALA A 225 9.29 11.24 -5.56
CA ALA A 225 8.87 10.86 -6.89
C ALA A 225 9.62 9.61 -7.38
N MET A 226 8.94 8.77 -8.17
CA MET A 226 9.54 7.55 -8.74
C MET A 226 10.77 7.86 -9.58
N LEU A 227 10.76 8.94 -10.37
CA LEU A 227 11.87 9.33 -11.24
C LEU A 227 13.17 9.61 -10.45
N THR A 228 13.06 10.17 -9.24
CA THR A 228 14.20 10.53 -8.39
C THR A 228 14.56 9.46 -7.36
N ASN A 229 13.75 8.39 -7.25
CA ASN A 229 13.95 7.31 -6.30
C ASN A 229 14.06 5.95 -7.01
N PRO A 230 15.29 5.47 -7.28
CA PRO A 230 15.52 4.21 -8.00
C PRO A 230 14.89 2.97 -7.34
N ARG A 231 14.68 2.99 -6.02
CA ARG A 231 13.98 1.88 -5.33
C ARG A 231 12.51 1.85 -5.70
N LEU A 232 11.86 3.01 -5.83
CA LEU A 232 10.45 3.09 -6.21
C LEU A 232 10.26 2.75 -7.69
N SER A 233 11.05 3.35 -8.60
CA SER A 233 10.97 3.00 -10.04
C SER A 233 11.31 1.53 -10.28
N GLY A 234 12.34 1.00 -9.59
CA GLY A 234 12.72 -0.41 -9.64
C GLY A 234 11.65 -1.38 -9.13
N PHE A 235 10.72 -0.90 -8.29
CA PHE A 235 9.56 -1.69 -7.85
C PHE A 235 8.35 -1.51 -8.78
N PHE A 236 7.95 -0.26 -9.09
CA PHE A 236 6.70 0.01 -9.79
C PHE A 236 6.74 -0.36 -11.28
N LEU A 237 7.88 -0.23 -11.96
CA LEU A 237 7.97 -0.59 -13.38
C LEU A 237 7.78 -2.10 -13.63
N PRO A 238 8.51 -3.02 -12.97
CA PRO A 238 8.25 -4.45 -13.11
C PRO A 238 6.85 -4.88 -12.66
N LEU A 239 6.32 -4.23 -11.61
CA LEU A 239 4.94 -4.45 -11.17
C LEU A 239 3.94 -4.08 -12.27
N ALA A 240 4.09 -2.90 -12.87
CA ALA A 240 3.23 -2.44 -13.96
C ALA A 240 3.29 -3.38 -15.18
N GLN A 241 4.48 -3.84 -15.57
CA GLN A 241 4.65 -4.82 -16.65
C GLN A 241 3.89 -6.12 -16.38
N ARG A 242 4.00 -6.64 -15.16
CA ARG A 242 3.30 -7.88 -14.75
C ARG A 242 1.79 -7.70 -14.75
N LEU A 243 1.31 -6.59 -14.22
CA LEU A 243 -0.12 -6.25 -14.15
C LEU A 243 -0.72 -5.99 -15.55
N ALA A 244 0.04 -5.40 -16.47
CA ALA A 244 -0.37 -5.24 -17.86
C ALA A 244 -0.58 -6.59 -18.55
N GLY A 245 0.36 -7.54 -18.37
CA GLY A 245 0.22 -8.90 -18.88
C GLY A 245 -1.02 -9.65 -18.36
N GLN A 246 -1.58 -9.19 -17.22
CA GLN A 246 -2.81 -9.75 -16.62
C GLN A 246 -4.06 -8.91 -16.94
N GLY A 247 -3.94 -7.80 -17.69
CA GLY A 247 -5.03 -6.87 -17.99
C GLY A 247 -5.54 -6.07 -16.78
N GLN A 248 -4.79 -6.07 -15.68
CA GLN A 248 -5.17 -5.42 -14.41
C GLN A 248 -4.74 -3.96 -14.32
N LEU A 249 -3.70 -3.55 -15.06
CA LEU A 249 -3.16 -2.20 -15.00
C LEU A 249 -4.14 -1.17 -15.60
N ARG A 250 -4.23 -0.01 -14.96
CA ARG A 250 -4.93 1.19 -15.46
C ARG A 250 -3.95 2.36 -15.41
N MET A 251 -3.66 2.93 -16.58
CA MET A 251 -2.87 4.17 -16.72
C MET A 251 -3.82 5.29 -17.12
N CYS A 252 -3.96 6.29 -16.25
CA CYS A 252 -4.88 7.40 -16.44
C CYS A 252 -4.10 8.70 -16.61
N PHE A 253 -4.49 9.51 -17.61
CA PHE A 253 -3.92 10.82 -17.87
C PHE A 253 -5.02 11.85 -18.12
N LEU A 254 -4.84 13.05 -17.57
CA LEU A 254 -5.53 14.25 -18.02
C LEU A 254 -4.55 15.03 -18.91
N ARG A 255 -4.97 15.28 -20.16
CA ARG A 255 -4.14 15.96 -21.15
C ARG A 255 -4.71 17.34 -21.45
N LEU A 256 -3.84 18.29 -21.68
CA LEU A 256 -4.14 19.59 -22.21
C LEU A 256 -3.32 19.79 -23.49
N ASP A 257 -4.01 19.99 -24.62
CA ASP A 257 -3.39 20.08 -25.96
C ASP A 257 -2.43 18.89 -26.24
N GLY A 258 -2.85 17.68 -25.83
CA GLY A 258 -2.07 16.45 -25.97
C GLY A 258 -1.01 16.22 -24.90
N ALA A 259 -0.58 17.24 -24.15
CA ALA A 259 0.41 17.10 -23.07
C ALA A 259 -0.23 16.59 -21.77
N PRO A 260 0.34 15.59 -21.07
CA PRO A 260 -0.20 15.10 -19.80
C PRO A 260 0.09 16.08 -18.68
N ILE A 261 -0.96 16.55 -18.01
CA ILE A 261 -0.88 17.48 -16.87
C ILE A 261 -1.26 16.84 -15.53
N ALA A 262 -1.90 15.67 -15.55
CA ALA A 262 -2.09 14.82 -14.38
C ALA A 262 -2.00 13.35 -14.77
N MET A 263 -1.63 12.51 -13.80
CA MET A 263 -1.51 11.07 -13.98
C MET A 263 -2.03 10.31 -12.76
N GLN A 264 -2.54 9.10 -13.01
CA GLN A 264 -2.86 8.10 -12.00
C GLN A 264 -2.46 6.71 -12.51
N ILE A 265 -1.76 5.96 -11.68
CA ILE A 265 -1.52 4.53 -11.87
C ILE A 265 -2.50 3.79 -10.97
N GLY A 266 -3.37 3.01 -11.55
CA GLY A 266 -4.37 2.19 -10.88
C GLY A 266 -4.25 0.71 -11.25
N VAL A 267 -4.85 -0.14 -10.44
CA VAL A 267 -4.94 -1.59 -10.66
C VAL A 267 -6.36 -2.04 -10.37
N VAL A 268 -6.91 -2.87 -11.24
CA VAL A 268 -8.16 -3.59 -10.96
C VAL A 268 -7.81 -4.99 -10.48
N HIS A 269 -8.09 -5.26 -9.20
CA HIS A 269 -7.80 -6.53 -8.54
C HIS A 269 -8.96 -6.93 -7.64
N ALA A 270 -9.40 -8.18 -7.72
CA ALA A 270 -10.52 -8.71 -6.96
C ALA A 270 -11.78 -7.84 -7.01
N GLY A 271 -12.12 -7.32 -8.19
CA GLY A 271 -13.30 -6.47 -8.39
C GLY A 271 -13.21 -5.09 -7.74
N ARG A 272 -12.01 -4.62 -7.38
CA ARG A 272 -11.76 -3.32 -6.77
C ARG A 272 -10.71 -2.54 -7.56
N TRP A 273 -10.86 -1.21 -7.62
CA TRP A 273 -9.86 -0.31 -8.18
C TRP A 273 -8.91 0.16 -7.07
N TRP A 274 -7.62 -0.04 -7.24
CA TRP A 274 -6.57 0.35 -6.29
C TRP A 274 -5.72 1.47 -6.90
N VAL A 275 -5.68 2.62 -6.24
CA VAL A 275 -4.87 3.78 -6.67
C VAL A 275 -3.45 3.64 -6.13
N LEU A 276 -2.48 3.34 -6.99
CA LEU A 276 -1.10 3.14 -6.58
C LEU A 276 -0.29 4.43 -6.52
N LYS A 277 -0.45 5.26 -7.55
CA LYS A 277 0.27 6.53 -7.67
C LYS A 277 -0.61 7.58 -8.32
N ILE A 278 -0.46 8.80 -7.85
CA ILE A 278 -1.07 9.98 -8.43
C ILE A 278 -0.03 11.11 -8.51
N GLY A 279 -0.19 11.98 -9.47
CA GLY A 279 0.62 13.18 -9.61
C GLY A 279 -0.04 14.16 -10.59
N TYR A 280 0.35 15.41 -10.48
CA TYR A 280 -0.02 16.43 -11.47
C TYR A 280 1.09 17.46 -11.58
N ASP A 281 1.18 18.14 -12.70
CA ASP A 281 2.11 19.23 -12.94
C ASP A 281 1.66 20.48 -12.19
N GLU A 282 2.46 20.96 -11.23
CA GLU A 282 2.13 22.10 -10.37
C GLU A 282 1.88 23.41 -11.13
N ARG A 283 2.40 23.55 -12.34
CA ARG A 283 2.10 24.71 -13.20
C ARG A 283 0.60 24.86 -13.46
N TRP A 284 -0.17 23.77 -13.35
CA TRP A 284 -1.60 23.72 -13.57
C TRP A 284 -2.42 23.58 -12.28
N ALA A 285 -1.81 23.82 -11.12
CA ALA A 285 -2.45 23.59 -9.80
C ALA A 285 -3.77 24.36 -9.63
N GLU A 286 -3.87 25.60 -10.18
CA GLU A 286 -5.08 26.44 -10.12
C GLU A 286 -6.30 25.77 -10.78
N HIS A 287 -6.08 24.89 -11.74
CA HIS A 287 -7.13 24.12 -12.43
C HIS A 287 -7.45 22.80 -11.75
N SER A 288 -6.77 22.43 -10.65
CA SER A 288 -6.99 21.18 -9.90
C SER A 288 -6.98 19.90 -10.77
N PRO A 289 -5.95 19.69 -11.63
CA PRO A 289 -5.97 18.60 -12.62
C PRO A 289 -6.01 17.22 -11.99
N GLY A 290 -5.39 17.02 -10.81
CA GLY A 290 -5.45 15.76 -10.06
C GLY A 290 -6.87 15.41 -9.58
N ILE A 291 -7.64 16.42 -9.15
CA ILE A 291 -9.07 16.24 -8.76
C ILE A 291 -9.90 15.88 -10.00
N GLN A 292 -9.65 16.52 -11.13
CA GLN A 292 -10.38 16.23 -12.37
C GLN A 292 -10.12 14.80 -12.84
N LEU A 293 -8.86 14.37 -12.86
CA LEU A 293 -8.51 13.00 -13.25
C LEU A 293 -9.07 11.96 -12.27
N MET A 294 -9.04 12.24 -10.97
CA MET A 294 -9.63 11.34 -9.95
C MET A 294 -11.14 11.17 -10.17
N TRP A 295 -11.85 12.24 -10.55
CA TRP A 295 -13.28 12.19 -10.88
C TRP A 295 -13.55 11.23 -12.04
N ASP A 296 -12.78 11.33 -13.12
CA ASP A 296 -12.97 10.50 -14.30
C ASP A 296 -12.54 9.04 -14.04
N ALA A 297 -11.47 8.81 -13.28
CA ALA A 297 -11.04 7.46 -12.87
C ALA A 297 -12.08 6.77 -11.95
N LEU A 298 -12.65 7.52 -11.00
CA LEU A 298 -13.70 7.00 -10.13
C LEU A 298 -14.97 6.67 -10.93
N ARG A 299 -15.36 7.55 -11.88
CA ARG A 299 -16.46 7.29 -12.81
C ARG A 299 -16.25 6.01 -13.61
N ALA A 300 -15.05 5.81 -14.15
CA ALA A 300 -14.72 4.59 -14.88
C ALA A 300 -14.83 3.33 -13.99
N ALA A 301 -14.50 3.42 -12.70
CA ALA A 301 -14.67 2.32 -11.77
C ALA A 301 -16.16 1.96 -11.54
N PHE A 302 -17.06 2.95 -11.51
CA PHE A 302 -18.51 2.70 -11.50
C PHE A 302 -18.99 2.07 -12.81
N GLU A 303 -18.53 2.57 -13.96
CA GLU A 303 -18.87 2.06 -15.28
C GLU A 303 -18.33 0.63 -15.51
N GLU A 304 -17.19 0.28 -14.93
CA GLU A 304 -16.65 -1.09 -14.91
C GLU A 304 -17.40 -2.02 -13.94
N GLY A 305 -18.35 -1.52 -13.13
CA GLY A 305 -19.11 -2.32 -12.16
C GLY A 305 -18.28 -2.88 -11.01
N LEU A 306 -17.23 -2.17 -10.61
CA LEU A 306 -16.38 -2.59 -9.49
C LEU A 306 -17.10 -2.42 -8.14
N SER A 307 -16.57 -3.04 -7.09
CA SER A 307 -17.17 -3.00 -5.75
C SER A 307 -16.67 -1.85 -4.88
N SER A 308 -15.46 -1.35 -5.14
CA SER A 308 -14.90 -0.20 -4.45
C SER A 308 -13.74 0.43 -5.20
N PHE A 309 -13.44 1.68 -4.82
CA PHE A 309 -12.29 2.45 -5.27
C PHE A 309 -11.40 2.74 -4.04
N GLU A 310 -10.29 2.01 -3.93
CA GLU A 310 -9.35 2.04 -2.79
C GLU A 310 -8.26 3.07 -3.07
N MET A 311 -8.23 4.17 -2.32
CA MET A 311 -7.30 5.28 -2.58
C MET A 311 -5.90 5.03 -2.02
N LEU A 312 -5.74 3.97 -1.18
CA LEU A 312 -4.47 3.64 -0.52
C LEU A 312 -3.85 4.85 0.22
N GLY A 313 -2.53 4.88 0.37
CA GLY A 313 -1.82 5.99 1.00
C GLY A 313 -2.36 6.38 2.37
N SER A 314 -2.31 7.66 2.70
CA SER A 314 -2.78 8.23 3.96
C SER A 314 -4.08 9.00 3.77
N ALA A 315 -4.90 9.08 4.83
CA ALA A 315 -6.12 9.89 4.85
C ALA A 315 -5.78 11.40 4.84
N GLU A 316 -5.53 11.93 3.66
CA GLU A 316 -5.25 13.35 3.43
C GLU A 316 -6.56 14.17 3.43
N PRO A 317 -6.56 15.42 3.93
CA PRO A 317 -7.77 16.23 4.01
C PRO A 317 -8.52 16.40 2.69
N TRP A 318 -7.79 16.52 1.56
CA TRP A 318 -8.38 16.65 0.23
C TRP A 318 -9.14 15.40 -0.24
N LEU A 319 -8.84 14.21 0.30
CA LEU A 319 -9.57 12.97 0.00
C LEU A 319 -10.99 12.96 0.59
N THR A 320 -11.26 13.79 1.60
CA THR A 320 -12.59 13.91 2.21
C THR A 320 -13.66 14.45 1.26
N ILE A 321 -13.26 15.00 0.11
CA ILE A 321 -14.20 15.40 -0.94
C ILE A 321 -14.90 14.19 -1.58
N TRP A 322 -14.26 13.02 -1.58
CA TRP A 322 -14.76 11.80 -2.21
C TRP A 322 -15.52 10.91 -1.25
N THR A 323 -15.02 10.77 -0.03
CA THR A 323 -15.57 9.85 0.95
C THR A 323 -15.23 10.26 2.38
N LYS A 324 -16.05 9.80 3.32
CA LYS A 324 -15.73 9.83 4.75
C LYS A 324 -15.33 8.44 5.28
N GLN A 325 -15.39 7.43 4.42
CA GLN A 325 -15.05 6.06 4.80
C GLN A 325 -13.55 5.84 4.66
N GLU A 326 -12.97 5.17 5.66
CA GLU A 326 -11.57 4.81 5.67
C GLU A 326 -11.36 3.39 6.21
N ARG A 327 -10.38 2.69 5.69
CA ARG A 327 -9.84 1.47 6.26
C ARG A 327 -8.95 1.86 7.44
N ALA A 328 -9.26 1.38 8.63
CA ALA A 328 -8.49 1.71 9.83
C ALA A 328 -7.33 0.73 10.04
N TYR A 329 -6.16 1.26 10.39
CA TYR A 329 -4.96 0.45 10.57
C TYR A 329 -4.26 0.73 11.90
N ARG A 330 -3.43 -0.26 12.32
CA ARG A 330 -2.51 -0.18 13.44
C ARG A 330 -1.10 -0.54 12.99
N THR A 331 -0.13 0.05 13.66
CA THR A 331 1.27 -0.39 13.58
C THR A 331 1.63 -1.04 14.90
N VAL A 332 2.21 -2.23 14.85
CA VAL A 332 2.65 -2.98 16.03
C VAL A 332 4.14 -3.18 15.98
N ALA A 333 4.83 -2.77 17.03
CA ALA A 333 6.24 -3.08 17.24
C ALA A 333 6.37 -4.12 18.36
N PHE A 334 7.05 -5.22 18.09
CA PHE A 334 7.30 -6.30 19.03
C PHE A 334 8.79 -6.45 19.29
N TYR A 335 9.16 -6.52 20.56
CA TYR A 335 10.53 -6.64 21.06
C TYR A 335 10.61 -7.88 21.94
N PRO A 336 11.18 -9.00 21.47
CA PRO A 336 11.29 -10.24 22.27
C PRO A 336 12.14 -10.02 23.52
N TYR A 337 11.85 -10.75 24.61
CA TYR A 337 12.64 -10.72 25.84
C TYR A 337 13.97 -11.46 25.68
N ASN A 338 14.83 -10.91 24.82
CA ASN A 338 16.21 -11.34 24.61
C ASN A 338 17.10 -10.13 24.29
N GLY A 339 18.42 -10.32 24.21
CA GLY A 339 19.36 -9.23 23.98
C GLY A 339 19.06 -8.39 22.74
N ARG A 340 18.64 -9.03 21.61
CA ARG A 340 18.29 -8.32 20.36
C ARG A 340 17.05 -7.44 20.54
N GLY A 341 16.04 -7.95 21.21
CA GLY A 341 14.80 -7.22 21.47
C GLY A 341 15.04 -6.02 22.38
N MET A 342 15.81 -6.20 23.46
CA MET A 342 16.09 -5.11 24.41
C MET A 342 16.93 -4.01 23.79
N VAL A 343 17.94 -4.36 22.97
CA VAL A 343 18.74 -3.36 22.22
C VAL A 343 17.86 -2.59 21.22
N ALA A 344 16.96 -3.28 20.51
CA ALA A 344 16.06 -2.64 19.59
C ALA A 344 15.09 -1.68 20.28
N LEU A 345 14.50 -2.10 21.40
CA LEU A 345 13.61 -1.26 22.21
C LEU A 345 14.34 -0.01 22.72
N GLY A 346 15.54 -0.16 23.27
CA GLY A 346 16.36 0.96 23.73
C GLY A 346 16.68 1.94 22.60
N ALA A 347 17.09 1.42 21.42
CA ALA A 347 17.37 2.26 20.25
C ALA A 347 16.16 3.04 19.78
N ASP A 348 14.96 2.45 19.82
CA ASP A 348 13.72 3.12 19.39
C ASP A 348 13.26 4.17 20.41
N ILE A 349 13.41 3.91 21.70
CA ILE A 349 13.16 4.90 22.77
C ILE A 349 14.08 6.11 22.60
N MET A 350 15.38 5.89 22.40
CA MET A 350 16.36 6.96 22.19
C MET A 350 16.05 7.78 20.94
N ARG A 351 15.66 7.11 19.84
CA ARG A 351 15.26 7.80 18.61
C ARG A 351 14.02 8.66 18.81
N ALA A 352 13.00 8.14 19.48
CA ALA A 352 11.79 8.89 19.78
C ALA A 352 12.08 10.11 20.67
N PHE A 353 12.96 9.97 21.64
CA PHE A 353 13.39 11.09 22.48
C PHE A 353 14.15 12.15 21.68
N ALA A 354 15.10 11.75 20.84
CA ALA A 354 15.84 12.67 19.97
C ALA A 354 14.92 13.42 18.99
N GLN A 355 13.92 12.77 18.44
CA GLN A 355 12.92 13.41 17.57
C GLN A 355 12.09 14.45 18.33
N ARG A 356 11.65 14.14 19.56
CA ARG A 356 10.91 15.11 20.41
C ARG A 356 11.74 16.34 20.73
N LEU A 357 13.04 16.19 20.99
CA LEU A 357 13.94 17.32 21.23
C LEU A 357 14.08 18.20 19.97
N ARG A 358 14.26 17.59 18.80
CA ARG A 358 14.39 18.30 17.52
C ARG A 358 13.11 19.08 17.16
N THR A 359 11.92 18.50 17.40
CA THR A 359 10.64 19.18 17.13
C THR A 359 10.40 20.36 18.09
N ARG A 360 10.88 20.27 19.35
CA ARG A 360 10.82 21.38 20.30
C ARG A 360 11.81 22.50 19.99
N ALA A 361 12.94 22.18 19.36
CA ALA A 361 13.98 23.15 19.00
C ALA A 361 13.70 23.89 17.68
N LYS A 362 12.73 23.46 16.85
CA LYS A 362 12.30 24.24 15.68
C LYS A 362 11.44 25.42 16.15
N PRO A 363 11.85 26.69 15.90
CA PRO A 363 11.00 27.83 16.20
C PRO A 363 9.69 27.68 15.42
N LYS A 364 8.56 27.95 16.10
CA LYS A 364 7.26 28.09 15.42
C LYS A 364 7.44 29.21 14.39
N SER A 365 7.54 28.85 13.11
CA SER A 365 7.35 29.81 12.02
C SER A 365 5.95 30.39 12.22
N GLY A 366 5.87 31.67 12.54
CA GLY A 366 4.63 32.39 12.69
C GLY A 366 3.81 32.30 11.40
N PRO A 367 2.47 32.50 11.47
CA PRO A 367 1.65 32.53 10.28
C PRO A 367 2.19 33.62 9.34
N ALA A 368 2.49 33.24 8.10
CA ALA A 368 2.76 34.24 7.05
C ALA A 368 1.54 35.17 6.98
N ALA A 369 1.76 36.47 7.22
CA ALA A 369 0.76 37.45 7.08
C ALA A 369 0.25 37.43 5.63
N SER A 370 -1.05 37.21 5.49
CA SER A 370 -1.76 37.42 4.24
C SER A 370 -1.79 38.92 3.95
N GLU A 371 -1.12 39.36 2.91
CA GLU A 371 -1.45 40.52 2.11
C GLU A 371 -1.95 40.09 0.73
#